data_bc9bcc25a3ecec343e3df1fc7a10649d
#
_entry.id   bc9bcc25a3ecec343e3df1fc7a10649d
#
_cell.length_a   1.000
_cell.length_b   1.000
_cell.length_c   1.000
_cell.angle_alpha   90.00
_cell.angle_beta   90.00
_cell.angle_gamma   90.00
#
_symmetry.space_group_name_H-M   'P 1'
#
loop_
_entity.id
_entity.type
_entity.pdbx_description
1 polymer ?
#
loop_
_entity_poly.entity_id
_entity_poly.type
_entity_poly.pdbx_seq_one_letter_code
_entity_poly.pdbx_strand_id
1 'polypeptide(L)'
;EVSDVDSTRMMLHVHRGKGAKDRFVPLPKTTLSILRTHWKTHRNPRLLFPAMGRDSRSASGAQTPMAISSVQGAFRAAKRQAAIAKRGVSIHTLRHSYATHLLEAGVNLRVIQQNLGHSSLETTMIYLHLTRKGHEDAYALIDGLMGDL
;
A
#
# COMPACT_ATOMS: atom_id res chain seq x y z
N GLU A 1 -0.99 -14.42 3.02
CA GLU A 1 -0.35 -15.71 2.71
C GLU A 1 0.36 -15.64 1.35
N VAL A 2 1.09 -16.69 0.97
CA VAL A 2 1.74 -16.77 -0.35
C VAL A 2 0.69 -16.91 -1.45
N SER A 3 -0.39 -17.63 -1.16
CA SER A 3 -1.55 -17.83 -2.04
C SER A 3 -2.32 -16.56 -2.38
N ASP A 4 -2.14 -15.49 -1.59
CA ASP A 4 -2.81 -14.20 -1.82
C ASP A 4 -2.15 -13.38 -2.94
N VAL A 5 -0.98 -13.82 -3.42
CA VAL A 5 -0.23 -13.15 -4.47
C VAL A 5 -0.58 -13.76 -5.82
N ASP A 6 -1.47 -13.11 -6.57
CA ASP A 6 -1.78 -13.50 -7.94
C ASP A 6 -0.81 -12.82 -8.92
N SER A 7 0.27 -13.52 -9.23
CA SER A 7 1.28 -12.99 -10.16
C SER A 7 0.84 -13.03 -11.63
N THR A 8 -0.21 -13.76 -11.98
CA THR A 8 -0.77 -13.80 -13.34
C THR A 8 -1.60 -12.56 -13.61
N ARG A 9 -2.51 -12.22 -12.68
CA ARG A 9 -3.35 -11.02 -12.78
C ARG A 9 -2.68 -9.77 -12.21
N MET A 10 -1.47 -9.89 -11.61
CA MET A 10 -0.77 -8.81 -10.91
C MET A 10 -1.62 -8.16 -9.83
N MET A 11 -2.22 -8.98 -8.98
CA MET A 11 -3.11 -8.56 -7.91
C MET A 11 -2.69 -9.20 -6.57
N LEU A 12 -2.95 -8.48 -5.48
CA LEU A 12 -2.82 -8.98 -4.11
C LEU A 12 -4.21 -9.07 -3.49
N HIS A 13 -4.58 -10.26 -3.01
CA HIS A 13 -5.81 -10.47 -2.26
C HIS A 13 -5.62 -10.04 -0.80
N VAL A 14 -6.44 -9.13 -0.33
CA VAL A 14 -6.45 -8.67 1.06
C VAL A 14 -7.72 -9.18 1.73
N HIS A 15 -7.55 -10.19 2.58
CA HIS A 15 -8.65 -10.76 3.35
C HIS A 15 -9.06 -9.86 4.51
N ARG A 16 -10.36 -9.83 4.80
CA ARG A 16 -10.96 -9.19 5.96
C ARG A 16 -10.41 -7.79 6.24
N GLY A 17 -10.37 -6.95 5.21
CA GLY A 17 -10.04 -5.54 5.36
C GLY A 17 -11.03 -4.81 6.29
N LYS A 18 -10.98 -3.48 6.32
CA LYS A 18 -11.90 -2.68 7.13
C LYS A 18 -13.36 -3.04 6.78
N GLY A 19 -14.15 -3.45 7.79
CA GLY A 19 -15.52 -3.93 7.60
C GLY A 19 -15.64 -5.39 7.15
N ALA A 20 -14.59 -6.22 7.39
CA ALA A 20 -14.53 -7.64 7.06
C ALA A 20 -14.76 -7.96 5.57
N LYS A 21 -14.50 -7.00 4.67
CA LYS A 21 -14.62 -7.19 3.22
C LYS A 21 -13.28 -7.52 2.60
N ASP A 22 -13.30 -8.52 1.73
CA ASP A 22 -12.16 -8.89 0.89
C ASP A 22 -12.02 -7.90 -0.26
N ARG A 23 -10.79 -7.69 -0.71
CA ARG A 23 -10.51 -6.87 -1.88
C ARG A 23 -9.23 -7.29 -2.58
N PHE A 24 -9.15 -6.99 -3.86
CA PHE A 24 -7.92 -7.09 -4.63
C PHE A 24 -7.27 -5.71 -4.79
N VAL A 25 -5.94 -5.69 -4.65
CA VAL A 25 -5.13 -4.47 -4.81
C VAL A 25 -4.11 -4.72 -5.91
N PRO A 26 -3.90 -3.77 -6.85
CA PRO A 26 -2.87 -3.90 -7.87
C PRO A 26 -1.48 -4.15 -7.27
N LEU A 27 -0.76 -5.11 -7.85
CA LEU A 27 0.58 -5.49 -7.43
C LEU A 27 1.62 -5.06 -8.47
N PRO A 28 2.40 -3.99 -8.23
CA PRO A 28 3.44 -3.56 -9.16
C PRO A 28 4.51 -4.65 -9.38
N LYS A 29 5.04 -4.75 -10.60
CA LYS A 29 6.11 -5.73 -10.95
C LYS A 29 7.31 -5.64 -10.02
N THR A 30 7.73 -4.43 -9.67
CA THR A 30 8.83 -4.19 -8.72
C THR A 30 8.51 -4.76 -7.34
N THR A 31 7.29 -4.54 -6.84
CA THR A 31 6.85 -5.09 -5.55
C THR A 31 6.84 -6.62 -5.58
N LEU A 32 6.31 -7.23 -6.65
CA LEU A 32 6.34 -8.68 -6.82
C LEU A 32 7.78 -9.24 -6.81
N SER A 33 8.71 -8.56 -7.47
CA SER A 33 10.12 -8.95 -7.46
C SER A 33 10.72 -8.93 -6.05
N ILE A 34 10.45 -7.87 -5.28
CA ILE A 34 10.90 -7.74 -3.89
C ILE A 34 10.28 -8.84 -3.02
N LEU A 35 8.98 -9.11 -3.15
CA LEU A 35 8.31 -10.17 -2.42
C LEU A 35 8.88 -11.55 -2.73
N ARG A 36 9.20 -11.83 -3.99
CA ARG A 36 9.87 -13.08 -4.41
C ARG A 36 11.26 -13.21 -3.81
N THR A 37 12.04 -12.14 -3.81
CA THR A 37 13.37 -12.11 -3.20
C THR A 37 13.27 -12.37 -1.69
N HIS A 38 12.35 -11.71 -1.02
CA HIS A 38 12.09 -11.94 0.40
C HIS A 38 11.67 -13.41 0.66
N TRP A 39 10.71 -13.92 -0.09
CA TRP A 39 10.25 -15.31 0.08
C TRP A 39 11.37 -16.34 -0.10
N LYS A 40 12.31 -16.12 -1.03
CA LYS A 40 13.46 -17.00 -1.25
C LYS A 40 14.35 -17.13 -0.01
N THR A 41 14.36 -16.18 0.91
CA THR A 41 15.19 -16.22 2.13
C THR A 41 14.71 -17.24 3.16
N HIS A 42 13.40 -17.55 3.17
CA HIS A 42 12.81 -18.45 4.17
C HIS A 42 11.99 -19.60 3.56
N ARG A 43 11.48 -19.46 2.33
CA ARG A 43 10.71 -20.45 1.58
C ARG A 43 9.55 -21.08 2.37
N ASN A 44 8.91 -20.33 3.26
CA ASN A 44 7.73 -20.80 3.99
C ASN A 44 6.62 -21.08 2.97
N PRO A 45 5.98 -22.28 3.01
CA PRO A 45 5.00 -22.66 1.99
C PRO A 45 3.69 -21.88 2.09
N ARG A 46 3.35 -21.35 3.28
CA ARG A 46 2.07 -20.66 3.52
C ARG A 46 2.23 -19.16 3.74
N LEU A 47 3.17 -18.76 4.58
CA LEU A 47 3.29 -17.38 5.04
C LEU A 47 4.28 -16.59 4.20
N LEU A 48 3.83 -15.47 3.64
CA LEU A 48 4.70 -14.53 2.94
C LEU A 48 5.63 -13.78 3.91
N PHE A 49 5.13 -13.49 5.11
CA PHE A 49 5.87 -12.89 6.22
C PHE A 49 5.73 -13.78 7.46
N PRO A 50 6.52 -14.85 7.56
CA PRO A 50 6.49 -15.73 8.73
C PRO A 50 7.12 -15.06 9.95
N ALA A 51 6.74 -15.52 11.15
CA ALA A 51 7.45 -15.15 12.38
C ALA A 51 8.91 -15.61 12.24
N MET A 52 9.83 -14.69 12.50
CA MET A 52 11.25 -14.98 12.54
C MET A 52 11.65 -15.35 13.97
N GLY A 53 12.12 -16.59 14.17
CA GLY A 53 12.79 -16.98 15.38
C GLY A 53 14.19 -16.36 15.49
N ARG A 54 15.05 -16.96 16.31
CA ARG A 54 16.44 -16.50 16.47
C ARG A 54 17.30 -16.72 15.24
N ASP A 55 16.88 -17.61 14.34
CA ASP A 55 17.54 -17.91 13.08
C ASP A 55 16.54 -17.96 11.90
N SER A 56 17.06 -17.80 10.68
CA SER A 56 16.26 -17.84 9.45
C SER A 56 15.66 -19.23 9.14
N ARG A 57 16.22 -20.31 9.72
CA ARG A 57 15.72 -21.68 9.53
C ARG A 57 14.38 -21.87 10.23
N SER A 58 14.16 -21.19 11.37
CA SER A 58 12.87 -21.24 12.06
C SER A 58 11.73 -20.59 11.25
N ALA A 59 12.04 -19.65 10.37
CA ALA A 59 11.05 -18.97 9.54
C ALA A 59 10.42 -19.87 8.47
N SER A 60 11.18 -20.86 7.93
CA SER A 60 10.63 -21.79 6.92
C SER A 60 9.52 -22.70 7.47
N GLY A 61 9.62 -23.09 8.74
CA GLY A 61 8.62 -23.93 9.43
C GLY A 61 7.62 -23.14 10.28
N ALA A 62 7.71 -21.81 10.31
CA ALA A 62 6.86 -20.99 11.16
C ALA A 62 5.38 -21.14 10.79
N GLN A 63 4.53 -21.36 11.79
CA GLN A 63 3.08 -21.48 11.65
C GLN A 63 2.34 -20.17 11.94
N THR A 64 3.03 -19.19 12.51
CA THR A 64 2.48 -17.88 12.86
C THR A 64 3.11 -16.78 12.03
N PRO A 65 2.33 -15.75 11.66
CA PRO A 65 2.86 -14.62 10.90
C PRO A 65 3.77 -13.72 11.77
N MET A 66 4.57 -12.90 11.11
CA MET A 66 5.39 -11.87 11.73
C MET A 66 4.52 -10.94 12.60
N ALA A 67 4.99 -10.63 13.80
CA ALA A 67 4.29 -9.71 14.69
C ALA A 67 4.25 -8.28 14.10
N ILE A 68 3.14 -7.59 14.30
CA ILE A 68 2.97 -6.19 13.85
C ILE A 68 4.06 -5.28 14.45
N SER A 69 4.47 -5.53 15.68
CA SER A 69 5.55 -4.79 16.34
C SER A 69 6.90 -4.89 15.61
N SER A 70 7.17 -6.04 14.96
CA SER A 70 8.38 -6.23 14.14
C SER A 70 8.34 -5.35 12.89
N VAL A 71 7.20 -5.29 12.21
CA VAL A 71 7.00 -4.40 11.04
C VAL A 71 7.14 -2.93 11.45
N GLN A 72 6.54 -2.54 12.57
CA GLN A 72 6.67 -1.19 13.12
C GLN A 72 8.13 -0.86 13.51
N GLY A 73 8.85 -1.85 14.04
CA GLY A 73 10.27 -1.74 14.36
C GLY A 73 11.12 -1.50 13.13
N ALA A 74 10.91 -2.30 12.07
CA ALA A 74 11.58 -2.15 10.79
C ALA A 74 11.31 -0.77 10.17
N PHE A 75 10.06 -0.30 10.20
CA PHE A 75 9.71 1.03 9.72
C PHE A 75 10.45 2.13 10.49
N ARG A 76 10.50 2.04 11.83
CA ARG A 76 11.25 3.01 12.66
C ARG A 76 12.74 3.01 12.33
N ALA A 77 13.33 1.85 12.08
CA ALA A 77 14.72 1.72 11.66
C ALA A 77 14.96 2.39 10.30
N ALA A 78 14.14 2.07 9.30
CA ALA A 78 14.20 2.68 7.97
C ALA A 78 14.03 4.21 8.02
N LYS A 79 13.08 4.70 8.83
CA LYS A 79 12.88 6.13 9.05
C LYS A 79 14.15 6.82 9.59
N ARG A 80 14.84 6.20 10.56
CA ARG A 80 16.09 6.74 11.11
C ARG A 80 17.21 6.73 10.07
N GLN A 81 17.36 5.65 9.31
CA GLN A 81 18.37 5.55 8.24
C GLN A 81 18.15 6.60 7.15
N ALA A 82 16.89 6.89 6.82
CA ALA A 82 16.52 7.92 5.85
C ALA A 82 16.58 9.35 6.43
N ALA A 83 17.05 9.55 7.65
CA ALA A 83 17.13 10.84 8.36
C ALA A 83 15.80 11.61 8.38
N ILE A 84 14.65 10.93 8.37
CA ILE A 84 13.34 11.57 8.42
C ILE A 84 13.04 12.02 9.85
N ALA A 85 13.30 13.30 10.15
CA ALA A 85 13.10 13.90 11.48
C ALA A 85 11.63 14.21 11.81
N LYS A 86 10.74 14.29 10.81
CA LYS A 86 9.33 14.66 11.00
C LYS A 86 8.65 13.77 12.05
N ARG A 87 8.04 14.40 13.07
CA ARG A 87 7.25 13.72 14.10
C ARG A 87 5.94 13.16 13.50
N GLY A 88 5.36 12.15 14.14
CA GLY A 88 4.09 11.57 13.72
C GLY A 88 4.15 10.66 12.48
N VAL A 89 5.30 10.52 11.83
CA VAL A 89 5.45 9.61 10.68
C VAL A 89 5.40 8.15 11.15
N SER A 90 4.44 7.40 10.62
CA SER A 90 4.16 6.01 10.94
C SER A 90 3.91 5.19 9.67
N ILE A 91 3.65 3.89 9.80
CA ILE A 91 3.25 3.04 8.67
C ILE A 91 1.99 3.58 7.96
N HIS A 92 1.06 4.18 8.71
CA HIS A 92 -0.12 4.82 8.11
C HIS A 92 0.24 5.99 7.19
N THR A 93 1.36 6.67 7.45
CA THR A 93 1.85 7.74 6.57
C THR A 93 2.18 7.21 5.17
N LEU A 94 2.69 5.97 5.04
CA LEU A 94 2.91 5.35 3.72
C LEU A 94 1.60 5.18 2.96
N ARG A 95 0.53 4.80 3.66
CA ARG A 95 -0.80 4.67 3.07
C ARG A 95 -1.35 6.04 2.61
N HIS A 96 -1.14 7.10 3.40
CA HIS A 96 -1.51 8.45 3.01
C HIS A 96 -0.71 8.91 1.79
N SER A 97 0.61 8.71 1.79
CA SER A 97 1.46 9.04 0.64
C SER A 97 1.03 8.30 -0.63
N TYR A 98 0.73 7.00 -0.52
CA TYR A 98 0.21 6.21 -1.65
C TYR A 98 -1.06 6.82 -2.23
N ALA A 99 -2.04 7.16 -1.38
CA ALA A 99 -3.29 7.77 -1.82
C ALA A 99 -3.09 9.14 -2.48
N THR A 100 -2.24 9.98 -1.88
CA THR A 100 -1.95 11.33 -2.40
C THR A 100 -1.24 11.26 -3.75
N HIS A 101 -0.22 10.41 -3.90
CA HIS A 101 0.51 10.26 -5.16
C HIS A 101 -0.39 9.68 -6.28
N LEU A 102 -1.29 8.75 -5.98
CA LEU A 102 -2.26 8.26 -6.97
C LEU A 102 -3.21 9.37 -7.43
N LEU A 103 -3.66 10.20 -6.50
CA LEU A 103 -4.54 11.31 -6.80
C LEU A 103 -3.83 12.38 -7.65
N GLU A 104 -2.59 12.71 -7.31
CA GLU A 104 -1.73 13.63 -8.08
C GLU A 104 -1.42 13.09 -9.49
N ALA A 105 -1.37 11.76 -9.64
CA ALA A 105 -1.24 11.09 -10.93
C ALA A 105 -2.55 11.01 -11.73
N GLY A 106 -3.64 11.60 -11.23
CA GLY A 106 -4.94 11.62 -11.91
C GLY A 106 -5.76 10.34 -11.78
N VAL A 107 -5.41 9.43 -10.86
CA VAL A 107 -6.19 8.22 -10.63
C VAL A 107 -7.54 8.57 -10.00
N ASN A 108 -8.62 8.02 -10.56
CA ASN A 108 -9.97 8.25 -10.10
C ASN A 108 -10.13 7.92 -8.59
N LEU A 109 -10.80 8.82 -7.86
CA LEU A 109 -10.98 8.72 -6.40
C LEU A 109 -11.66 7.41 -5.96
N ARG A 110 -12.58 6.87 -6.78
CA ARG A 110 -13.23 5.57 -6.54
C ARG A 110 -12.24 4.41 -6.58
N VAL A 111 -11.29 4.43 -7.51
CA VAL A 111 -10.24 3.41 -7.60
C VAL A 111 -9.34 3.48 -6.37
N ILE A 112 -8.97 4.69 -5.95
CA ILE A 112 -8.20 4.91 -4.72
C ILE A 112 -8.97 4.39 -3.51
N GLN A 113 -10.27 4.70 -3.40
CA GLN A 113 -11.14 4.20 -2.34
C GLN A 113 -11.14 2.67 -2.27
N GLN A 114 -11.30 2.00 -3.41
CA GLN A 114 -11.31 0.53 -3.51
C GLN A 114 -9.96 -0.06 -3.09
N ASN A 115 -8.87 0.47 -3.61
CA ASN A 115 -7.52 0.00 -3.25
C ASN A 115 -7.23 0.16 -1.76
N LEU A 116 -7.67 1.27 -1.17
CA LEU A 116 -7.53 1.50 0.26
C LEU A 116 -8.52 0.69 1.10
N GLY A 117 -9.64 0.26 0.54
CA GLY A 117 -10.70 -0.44 1.27
C GLY A 117 -11.44 0.49 2.23
N HIS A 118 -11.65 1.74 1.84
CA HIS A 118 -12.49 2.66 2.60
C HIS A 118 -13.96 2.36 2.33
N SER A 119 -14.75 2.18 3.38
CA SER A 119 -16.19 1.92 3.30
C SER A 119 -16.98 3.15 2.83
N SER A 120 -16.49 4.36 3.14
CA SER A 120 -17.08 5.64 2.70
C SER A 120 -16.10 6.36 1.78
N LEU A 121 -16.65 7.03 0.76
CA LEU A 121 -15.89 7.91 -0.13
C LEU A 121 -15.35 9.12 0.63
N GLU A 122 -16.10 9.64 1.60
CA GLU A 122 -15.71 10.76 2.46
C GLU A 122 -14.35 10.54 3.11
N THR A 123 -14.07 9.30 3.56
CA THR A 123 -12.74 8.94 4.11
C THR A 123 -11.63 9.10 3.08
N THR A 124 -11.93 8.99 1.79
CA THR A 124 -10.95 9.16 0.71
C THR A 124 -10.87 10.61 0.26
N MET A 125 -11.95 11.36 0.39
CA MET A 125 -12.01 12.80 0.02
C MET A 125 -11.04 13.67 0.84
N ILE A 126 -10.60 13.21 2.02
CA ILE A 126 -9.58 13.93 2.80
C ILE A 126 -8.30 14.19 2.00
N TYR A 127 -7.99 13.34 1.00
CA TYR A 127 -6.82 13.49 0.15
C TYR A 127 -6.98 14.60 -0.90
N LEU A 128 -8.21 14.97 -1.28
CA LEU A 128 -8.47 16.06 -2.22
C LEU A 128 -7.94 17.41 -1.71
N HIS A 129 -8.01 17.63 -0.40
CA HIS A 129 -7.50 18.86 0.21
C HIS A 129 -5.96 18.93 0.27
N LEU A 130 -5.29 17.79 0.05
CA LEU A 130 -3.83 17.69 0.12
C LEU A 130 -3.15 17.87 -1.24
N THR A 131 -3.90 17.85 -2.35
CA THR A 131 -3.38 17.98 -3.71
C THR A 131 -3.74 19.34 -4.29
N ARG A 132 -2.74 20.13 -4.70
CA ARG A 132 -2.94 21.42 -5.41
C ARG A 132 -3.40 21.22 -6.85
N LYS A 133 -3.01 20.12 -7.46
CA LYS A 133 -3.16 19.84 -8.89
C LYS A 133 -4.62 19.72 -9.35
N GLY A 134 -5.52 19.27 -8.49
CA GLY A 134 -6.92 19.07 -8.86
C GLY A 134 -7.69 20.36 -9.19
N HIS A 135 -7.26 21.51 -8.68
CA HIS A 135 -7.89 22.79 -8.99
C HIS A 135 -7.31 23.42 -10.27
N GLU A 136 -5.99 23.37 -10.45
CA GLU A 136 -5.32 23.96 -11.62
C GLU A 136 -5.68 23.18 -12.91
N ASP A 137 -5.69 21.86 -12.85
CA ASP A 137 -6.10 21.02 -13.98
C ASP A 137 -7.59 21.19 -14.34
N ALA A 138 -8.47 21.41 -13.35
CA ALA A 138 -9.89 21.65 -13.60
C ALA A 138 -10.14 23.00 -14.30
N TYR A 139 -9.43 24.05 -13.92
CA TYR A 139 -9.52 25.35 -14.61
C TYR A 139 -9.04 25.27 -16.04
N ALA A 140 -7.89 24.64 -16.28
CA ALA A 140 -7.35 24.47 -17.64
C ALA A 140 -8.28 23.65 -18.53
N LEU A 141 -8.92 22.60 -18.00
CA LEU A 141 -9.89 21.79 -18.71
C LEU A 141 -11.17 22.57 -19.02
N ILE A 142 -11.68 23.35 -18.07
CA ILE A 142 -12.88 24.19 -18.26
C ILE A 142 -12.61 25.26 -19.33
N ASP A 143 -11.46 25.93 -19.25
CA ASP A 143 -11.07 26.93 -20.24
C ASP A 143 -10.93 26.33 -21.65
N GLY A 144 -10.34 25.12 -21.74
CA GLY A 144 -10.24 24.41 -23.01
C GLY A 144 -11.61 24.06 -23.60
N LEU A 145 -12.52 23.53 -22.77
CA LEU A 145 -13.88 23.17 -23.21
C LEU A 145 -14.75 24.39 -23.59
N MET A 146 -14.52 25.52 -22.94
CA MET A 146 -15.27 26.76 -23.20
C MET A 146 -14.67 27.58 -24.34
N GLY A 147 -13.36 27.39 -24.63
CA GLY A 147 -12.67 28.07 -25.72
C GLY A 147 -13.00 27.51 -27.11
N ASP A 148 -13.57 26.32 -27.19
CA ASP A 148 -14.01 25.66 -28.42
C ASP A 148 -15.50 25.93 -28.75
N LEU A 149 -16.20 26.75 -27.96
CA LEU A 149 -17.59 27.21 -28.20
C LEU A 149 -17.63 28.60 -28.82
#